data_6e4ccbf4f961aa68482fd10861d6cee0
#
_entry.id   6e4ccbf4f961aa68482fd10861d6cee0
#
_cell.length_a   1.000
_cell.length_b   1.000
_cell.length_c   1.000
_cell.angle_alpha   90.00
_cell.angle_beta   90.00
_cell.angle_gamma   90.00
#
_symmetry.space_group_name_H-M   'P 1'
#
loop_
_entity.id
_entity.type
_entity.pdbx_description
1 polymer ?
#
loop_
_entity_poly.entity_id
_entity_poly.type
_entity_poly.pdbx_seq_one_letter_code
_entity_poly.pdbx_strand_id
1 'polypeptide(L)'
;FIVGIYRKYQEYVHPGIYVTRHGILYREKGCKYQVSPLHKLMVGKVWTGKIPSQEKGRLILHTGSELIVKGNFDVVGSTVEVLPGGRLILGSGYINFHSKLHCFHHIEVGNQVLISENVIIRDSDNHQIIGGNKMSAPIIIKDNVWIGMSAIILKGVTIGEGAIVAAGAVV
;
A
#
# COMPACT_ATOMS: atom_id res chain seq x y z
N PHE A 1 -0.86 -14.50 19.61
CA PHE A 1 0.51 -14.98 19.29
C PHE A 1 1.04 -14.10 18.17
N ILE A 2 2.00 -13.24 18.49
CA ILE A 2 2.73 -12.39 17.55
C ILE A 2 3.75 -13.30 16.87
N VAL A 3 3.57 -13.58 15.58
CA VAL A 3 4.62 -14.22 14.79
C VAL A 3 5.42 -13.10 14.11
N GLY A 4 6.26 -12.46 14.89
CA GLY A 4 7.33 -11.63 14.36
C GLY A 4 8.43 -12.53 13.83
N ILE A 5 8.51 -12.73 12.53
CA ILE A 5 9.61 -13.50 11.94
C ILE A 5 10.66 -12.51 11.44
N TYR A 6 11.66 -12.25 12.27
CA TYR A 6 12.95 -11.74 11.82
C TYR A 6 13.71 -12.88 11.13
N ARG A 7 13.86 -12.86 9.82
CA ARG A 7 14.79 -13.75 9.12
C ARG A 7 15.67 -13.01 8.13
N LYS A 8 16.96 -13.24 8.31
CA LYS A 8 18.04 -12.97 7.37
C LYS A 8 17.78 -13.83 6.12
N TYR A 9 17.41 -13.21 4.99
CA TYR A 9 17.11 -13.89 3.72
C TYR A 9 15.93 -14.88 3.77
N GLN A 10 14.73 -14.43 3.55
CA GLN A 10 13.63 -15.30 3.11
C GLN A 10 12.97 -14.75 1.86
N GLU A 11 13.19 -15.44 0.78
CA GLU A 11 12.57 -15.17 -0.51
C GLU A 11 11.11 -15.60 -0.58
N TYR A 12 10.58 -16.29 0.44
CA TYR A 12 9.25 -16.87 0.38
C TYR A 12 8.63 -17.07 1.76
N VAL A 13 7.83 -16.12 2.20
CA VAL A 13 7.10 -16.24 3.48
C VAL A 13 5.66 -16.71 3.27
N HIS A 14 5.06 -16.34 2.14
CA HIS A 14 3.68 -16.68 1.78
C HIS A 14 3.53 -16.67 0.26
N PRO A 15 2.60 -17.45 -0.33
CA PRO A 15 2.38 -17.47 -1.76
C PRO A 15 2.26 -16.06 -2.34
N GLY A 16 3.25 -15.67 -3.16
CA GLY A 16 3.27 -14.38 -3.85
C GLY A 16 3.74 -13.16 -3.05
N ILE A 17 3.95 -13.24 -1.72
CA ILE A 17 4.51 -12.14 -0.92
C ILE A 17 5.98 -12.43 -0.60
N TYR A 18 6.85 -11.55 -1.05
CA TYR A 18 8.31 -11.64 -0.84
C TYR A 18 8.76 -10.50 0.08
N VAL A 19 9.40 -10.85 1.18
CA VAL A 19 9.92 -9.89 2.16
C VAL A 19 11.43 -9.90 2.13
N THR A 20 12.05 -8.79 1.76
CA THR A 20 13.51 -8.65 1.73
C THR A 20 14.07 -8.37 3.14
N ARG A 21 15.38 -8.28 3.28
CA ARG A 21 16.03 -7.83 4.54
C ARG A 21 15.63 -6.41 4.97
N HIS A 22 15.12 -5.61 4.05
CA HIS A 22 14.61 -4.25 4.28
C HIS A 22 13.08 -4.21 4.37
N GLY A 23 12.42 -5.36 4.48
CA GLY A 23 10.98 -5.49 4.60
C GLY A 23 10.53 -5.98 5.97
N ILE A 24 9.32 -5.62 6.35
CA ILE A 24 8.60 -6.13 7.51
C ILE A 24 7.20 -6.52 7.05
N LEU A 25 6.81 -7.75 7.34
CA LEU A 25 5.43 -8.21 7.21
C LEU A 25 4.87 -8.48 8.60
N TYR A 26 3.80 -7.77 8.95
CA TYR A 26 3.01 -8.05 10.14
C TYR A 26 1.62 -8.51 9.72
N ARG A 27 1.14 -9.61 10.28
CA ARG A 27 -0.19 -10.17 10.02
C ARG A 27 -0.86 -10.60 11.29
N GLU A 28 -2.07 -10.14 11.49
CA GLU A 28 -2.95 -10.66 12.53
C GLU A 28 -3.70 -11.90 12.08
N LYS A 29 -4.13 -12.71 13.05
CA LYS A 29 -5.00 -13.87 12.77
C LYS A 29 -6.33 -13.39 12.17
N GLY A 30 -6.78 -14.04 11.10
CA GLY A 30 -8.05 -13.70 10.44
C GLY A 30 -7.96 -12.65 9.33
N CYS A 31 -6.76 -12.09 9.05
CA CYS A 31 -6.56 -11.34 7.80
C CYS A 31 -6.58 -12.30 6.60
N LYS A 32 -7.07 -11.80 5.46
CA LYS A 32 -7.10 -12.53 4.19
C LYS A 32 -6.18 -11.85 3.19
N TYR A 33 -5.48 -12.64 2.37
CA TYR A 33 -4.74 -12.11 1.24
C TYR A 33 -4.72 -13.10 0.10
N GLN A 34 -4.67 -12.56 -1.11
CA GLN A 34 -4.53 -13.31 -2.36
C GLN A 34 -3.56 -12.56 -3.27
N VAL A 35 -2.59 -13.27 -3.82
CA VAL A 35 -1.72 -12.78 -4.90
C VAL A 35 -1.99 -13.61 -6.13
N SER A 36 -2.26 -12.97 -7.26
CA SER A 36 -2.52 -13.65 -8.53
C SER A 36 -1.31 -14.50 -8.95
N PRO A 37 -1.51 -15.68 -9.52
CA PRO A 37 -0.44 -16.51 -10.05
C PRO A 37 0.49 -15.70 -10.98
N LEU A 38 1.79 -15.99 -10.97
CA LEU A 38 2.84 -15.33 -11.75
C LEU A 38 3.15 -13.87 -11.32
N HIS A 39 2.44 -13.33 -10.33
CA HIS A 39 2.70 -12.00 -9.78
C HIS A 39 3.27 -12.06 -8.37
N LYS A 40 3.88 -10.96 -7.94
CA LYS A 40 4.48 -10.85 -6.62
C LYS A 40 4.28 -9.47 -6.00
N LEU A 41 4.10 -9.47 -4.68
CA LEU A 41 4.20 -8.29 -3.84
C LEU A 41 5.58 -8.33 -3.16
N MET A 42 6.43 -7.36 -3.47
CA MET A 42 7.76 -7.24 -2.89
C MET A 42 7.75 -6.22 -1.75
N VAL A 43 8.04 -6.64 -0.53
CA VAL A 43 8.10 -5.76 0.65
C VAL A 43 9.56 -5.49 1.03
N GLY A 44 9.95 -4.20 1.04
CA GLY A 44 11.32 -3.76 1.29
C GLY A 44 12.21 -3.84 0.05
N LYS A 45 11.67 -3.55 -1.13
CA LYS A 45 12.44 -3.39 -2.38
C LYS A 45 13.50 -2.31 -2.20
N VAL A 46 14.68 -2.55 -2.73
CA VAL A 46 15.76 -1.57 -2.85
C VAL A 46 16.02 -1.33 -4.33
N TRP A 47 16.07 -0.08 -4.75
CA TRP A 47 16.38 0.26 -6.14
C TRP A 47 17.83 -0.08 -6.48
N THR A 48 18.06 -0.64 -7.65
CA THR A 48 19.41 -0.96 -8.15
C THR A 48 20.31 0.28 -8.17
N GLY A 49 21.53 0.18 -7.65
CA GLY A 49 22.49 1.29 -7.60
C GLY A 49 22.26 2.31 -6.48
N LYS A 50 21.26 2.13 -5.65
CA LYS A 50 21.03 2.95 -4.44
C LYS A 50 21.68 2.32 -3.23
N ILE A 51 22.27 3.14 -2.35
CA ILE A 51 22.67 2.69 -1.02
C ILE A 51 21.38 2.30 -0.29
N PRO A 52 21.32 1.09 0.33
CA PRO A 52 20.14 0.71 1.08
C PRO A 52 19.84 1.75 2.17
N SER A 53 18.68 2.37 2.09
CA SER A 53 18.25 3.26 3.17
C SER A 53 17.98 2.42 4.44
N GLN A 54 18.06 3.03 5.60
CA GLN A 54 17.64 2.39 6.85
C GLN A 54 16.12 2.21 6.93
N GLU A 55 15.39 2.87 6.03
CA GLU A 55 13.93 2.81 5.96
C GLU A 55 13.46 1.45 5.47
N LYS A 56 12.54 0.88 6.22
CA LYS A 56 11.96 -0.44 5.92
C LYS A 56 10.61 -0.30 5.23
N GLY A 57 10.42 -1.08 4.17
CA GLY A 57 9.07 -1.31 3.64
C GLY A 57 8.26 -2.13 4.64
N ARG A 58 7.02 -1.71 4.93
CA ARG A 58 6.12 -2.37 5.88
C ARG A 58 4.81 -2.73 5.20
N LEU A 59 4.40 -3.98 5.37
CA LEU A 59 3.06 -4.45 5.05
C LEU A 59 2.40 -4.93 6.35
N ILE A 60 1.29 -4.30 6.72
CA ILE A 60 0.57 -4.57 7.97
C ILE A 60 -0.86 -4.96 7.61
N LEU A 61 -1.27 -6.18 7.99
CA LEU A 61 -2.60 -6.72 7.75
C LEU A 61 -3.29 -7.04 9.07
N HIS A 62 -4.31 -6.28 9.40
CA HIS A 62 -5.08 -6.44 10.63
C HIS A 62 -6.17 -7.51 10.51
N THR A 63 -6.72 -7.94 11.65
CA THR A 63 -7.82 -8.91 11.71
C THR A 63 -9.01 -8.46 10.85
N GLY A 64 -9.53 -9.38 10.03
CA GLY A 64 -10.66 -9.09 9.12
C GLY A 64 -10.32 -8.23 7.91
N SER A 65 -9.06 -7.83 7.74
CA SER A 65 -8.61 -7.12 6.52
C SER A 65 -8.50 -8.07 5.32
N GLU A 66 -8.61 -7.50 4.12
CA GLU A 66 -8.43 -8.22 2.86
C GLU A 66 -7.45 -7.50 1.95
N LEU A 67 -6.42 -8.21 1.47
CA LEU A 67 -5.46 -7.74 0.47
C LEU A 67 -5.55 -8.61 -0.78
N ILE A 68 -5.76 -7.98 -1.94
CA ILE A 68 -5.75 -8.64 -3.25
C ILE A 68 -4.67 -8.00 -4.11
N VAL A 69 -3.72 -8.79 -4.61
CA VAL A 69 -2.64 -8.35 -5.48
C VAL A 69 -2.84 -8.98 -6.85
N LYS A 70 -3.10 -8.17 -7.86
CA LYS A 70 -3.42 -8.57 -9.24
C LYS A 70 -2.22 -8.46 -10.19
N GLY A 71 -1.18 -7.72 -9.80
CA GLY A 71 0.03 -7.47 -10.60
C GLY A 71 1.29 -7.44 -9.73
N ASN A 72 2.44 -7.17 -10.34
CA ASN A 72 3.68 -6.99 -9.58
C ASN A 72 3.69 -5.63 -8.90
N PHE A 73 3.78 -5.62 -7.56
CA PHE A 73 3.79 -4.38 -6.80
C PHE A 73 4.94 -4.34 -5.79
N ASP A 74 5.65 -3.20 -5.71
CA ASP A 74 6.80 -3.01 -4.84
C ASP A 74 6.51 -2.01 -3.72
N VAL A 75 6.76 -2.40 -2.47
CA VAL A 75 6.70 -1.54 -1.29
C VAL A 75 8.13 -1.15 -0.90
N VAL A 76 8.51 0.09 -1.16
CA VAL A 76 9.90 0.58 -1.08
C VAL A 76 10.04 1.57 0.09
N GLY A 77 10.55 1.13 1.23
CA GLY A 77 10.77 2.00 2.39
C GLY A 77 9.53 2.79 2.85
N SER A 78 8.35 2.24 2.63
CA SER A 78 7.04 2.85 2.88
C SER A 78 6.16 1.94 3.73
N THR A 79 5.01 2.44 4.17
CA THR A 79 4.04 1.65 4.94
C THR A 79 2.75 1.46 4.15
N VAL A 80 2.38 0.20 3.96
CA VAL A 80 1.06 -0.21 3.46
C VAL A 80 0.36 -0.92 4.60
N GLU A 81 -0.75 -0.38 5.06
CA GLU A 81 -1.51 -0.87 6.20
C GLU A 81 -2.97 -1.05 5.83
N VAL A 82 -3.49 -2.26 6.05
CA VAL A 82 -4.91 -2.58 5.84
C VAL A 82 -5.55 -2.81 7.18
N LEU A 83 -6.38 -1.86 7.59
CA LEU A 83 -7.02 -1.79 8.90
C LEU A 83 -8.14 -2.83 9.03
N PRO A 84 -8.67 -3.08 10.23
CA PRO A 84 -9.74 -4.05 10.42
C PRO A 84 -10.95 -3.77 9.53
N GLY A 85 -11.35 -4.76 8.72
CA GLY A 85 -12.44 -4.62 7.74
C GLY A 85 -12.09 -3.89 6.45
N GLY A 86 -10.86 -3.36 6.32
CA GLY A 86 -10.38 -2.71 5.11
C GLY A 86 -10.12 -3.70 3.98
N ARG A 87 -10.37 -3.26 2.75
CA ARG A 87 -10.12 -4.04 1.53
C ARG A 87 -9.21 -3.26 0.58
N LEU A 88 -7.99 -3.76 0.39
CA LEU A 88 -6.98 -3.18 -0.50
C LEU A 88 -6.79 -4.05 -1.73
N ILE A 89 -6.91 -3.45 -2.91
CA ILE A 89 -6.60 -4.09 -4.19
C ILE A 89 -5.40 -3.37 -4.81
N LEU A 90 -4.35 -4.12 -5.14
CA LEU A 90 -3.16 -3.63 -5.80
C LEU A 90 -3.01 -4.27 -7.19
N GLY A 91 -2.94 -3.44 -8.21
CA GLY A 91 -2.50 -3.82 -9.56
C GLY A 91 -0.98 -3.93 -9.61
N SER A 92 -0.36 -3.25 -10.59
CA SER A 92 1.10 -3.22 -10.72
C SER A 92 1.68 -1.82 -10.49
N GLY A 93 2.94 -1.74 -10.04
CA GLY A 93 3.60 -0.47 -9.79
C GLY A 93 4.44 -0.49 -8.51
N TYR A 94 4.56 0.67 -7.89
CA TYR A 94 5.28 0.78 -6.60
C TYR A 94 4.79 1.95 -5.75
N ILE A 95 5.08 1.85 -4.45
CA ILE A 95 4.99 2.94 -3.49
C ILE A 95 6.39 3.19 -2.90
N ASN A 96 6.88 4.44 -3.05
CA ASN A 96 8.24 4.83 -2.75
C ASN A 96 8.40 5.35 -1.31
N PHE A 97 9.64 5.64 -0.91
CA PHE A 97 10.08 5.96 0.46
C PHE A 97 9.16 6.92 1.22
N HIS A 98 9.00 6.67 2.51
CA HIS A 98 8.28 7.51 3.48
C HIS A 98 6.78 7.68 3.18
N SER A 99 6.27 7.04 2.12
CA SER A 99 4.85 7.10 1.79
C SER A 99 4.02 6.19 2.68
N LYS A 100 2.74 6.54 2.84
CA LYS A 100 1.78 5.81 3.67
C LYS A 100 0.50 5.55 2.90
N LEU A 101 0.11 4.29 2.81
CA LEU A 101 -1.19 3.87 2.31
C LEU A 101 -1.94 3.19 3.45
N HIS A 102 -2.98 3.85 3.97
CA HIS A 102 -3.80 3.35 5.05
C HIS A 102 -5.22 3.07 4.54
N CYS A 103 -5.57 1.80 4.42
CA CYS A 103 -6.87 1.34 3.93
C CYS A 103 -7.78 0.95 5.10
N PHE A 104 -8.75 1.80 5.41
CA PHE A 104 -9.76 1.58 6.45
C PHE A 104 -11.01 0.92 5.91
N HIS A 105 -11.37 1.20 4.65
CA HIS A 105 -12.60 0.75 4.02
C HIS A 105 -12.34 0.09 2.67
N HIS A 106 -11.95 0.89 1.66
CA HIS A 106 -11.67 0.37 0.32
C HIS A 106 -10.72 1.26 -0.47
N ILE A 107 -9.57 0.70 -0.85
CA ILE A 107 -8.64 1.35 -1.78
C ILE A 107 -8.36 0.40 -2.93
N GLU A 108 -8.47 0.90 -4.16
CA GLU A 108 -8.07 0.19 -5.36
C GLU A 108 -6.98 0.97 -6.11
N VAL A 109 -5.88 0.30 -6.38
CA VAL A 109 -4.74 0.80 -7.15
C VAL A 109 -4.63 -0.03 -8.43
N GLY A 110 -4.72 0.61 -9.58
CA GLY A 110 -4.65 0.01 -10.90
C GLY A 110 -3.27 -0.49 -11.29
N ASN A 111 -3.06 -0.67 -12.59
CA ASN A 111 -1.79 -1.14 -13.13
C ASN A 111 -0.87 0.02 -13.51
N GLN A 112 0.46 -0.20 -13.43
CA GLN A 112 1.50 0.77 -13.77
C GLN A 112 1.35 2.09 -12.98
N VAL A 113 0.93 2.00 -11.71
CA VAL A 113 0.79 3.16 -10.83
C VAL A 113 2.11 3.44 -10.14
N LEU A 114 2.57 4.68 -10.25
CA LEU A 114 3.83 5.15 -9.67
C LEU A 114 3.52 6.12 -8.54
N ILE A 115 3.77 5.70 -7.29
CA ILE A 115 3.56 6.52 -6.10
C ILE A 115 4.93 7.00 -5.61
N SER A 116 5.15 8.31 -5.70
CA SER A 116 6.42 8.94 -5.33
C SER A 116 6.65 8.95 -3.81
N GLU A 117 7.66 9.67 -3.36
CA GLU A 117 8.06 9.76 -1.94
C GLU A 117 7.13 10.66 -1.13
N ASN A 118 7.00 10.38 0.18
CA ASN A 118 6.22 11.16 1.15
C ASN A 118 4.72 11.30 0.80
N VAL A 119 4.16 10.43 -0.04
CA VAL A 119 2.74 10.46 -0.40
C VAL A 119 1.89 9.87 0.73
N ILE A 120 0.73 10.46 0.99
CA ILE A 120 -0.27 9.94 1.93
C ILE A 120 -1.52 9.58 1.15
N ILE A 121 -1.97 8.34 1.27
CA ILE A 121 -3.23 7.84 0.70
C ILE A 121 -4.05 7.29 1.85
N ARG A 122 -5.26 7.84 2.07
CA ARG A 122 -6.08 7.48 3.20
C ARG A 122 -7.57 7.63 2.91
N ASP A 123 -8.32 6.56 3.07
CA ASP A 123 -9.75 6.49 2.76
C ASP A 123 -10.67 6.75 3.96
N SER A 124 -10.15 7.34 5.04
CA SER A 124 -10.92 7.64 6.26
C SER A 124 -10.42 8.88 6.99
N ASP A 125 -11.36 9.64 7.57
CA ASP A 125 -11.05 10.76 8.48
C ASP A 125 -10.77 10.28 9.91
N ASN A 126 -11.05 9.02 10.24
CA ASN A 126 -11.01 8.41 11.59
C ASN A 126 -11.95 9.03 12.63
N HIS A 127 -12.58 10.13 12.32
CA HIS A 127 -13.51 10.84 13.20
C HIS A 127 -14.82 11.05 12.48
N GLN A 128 -15.93 10.79 13.17
CA GLN A 128 -17.25 11.11 12.65
C GLN A 128 -17.60 12.56 13.04
N ILE A 129 -17.87 13.36 12.04
CA ILE A 129 -18.35 14.73 12.24
C ILE A 129 -19.87 14.67 12.32
N ILE A 130 -20.47 15.17 13.41
CA ILE A 130 -21.93 15.23 13.58
C ILE A 130 -22.52 16.10 12.46
N GLY A 131 -23.45 15.52 11.70
CA GLY A 131 -24.02 16.18 10.51
C GLY A 131 -23.12 16.24 9.28
N GLY A 132 -21.93 15.64 9.36
CA GLY A 132 -20.97 15.59 8.26
C GLY A 132 -21.12 14.37 7.35
N ASN A 133 -20.22 14.28 6.35
CA ASN A 133 -20.13 13.17 5.42
C ASN A 133 -19.71 11.86 6.10
N LYS A 134 -19.83 10.75 5.38
CA LYS A 134 -19.34 9.43 5.83
C LYS A 134 -17.87 9.52 6.28
N MET A 135 -17.55 8.86 7.39
CA MET A 135 -16.20 8.80 7.94
C MET A 135 -15.18 8.22 6.94
N SER A 136 -15.58 7.23 6.16
CA SER A 136 -14.75 6.59 5.14
C SER A 136 -15.48 6.55 3.80
N ALA A 137 -14.73 6.68 2.70
CA ALA A 137 -15.23 6.53 1.33
C ALA A 137 -14.12 5.96 0.44
N PRO A 138 -14.46 5.14 -0.59
CA PRO A 138 -13.46 4.47 -1.41
C PRO A 138 -12.49 5.44 -2.10
N ILE A 139 -11.23 5.02 -2.26
CA ILE A 139 -10.27 5.67 -3.15
C ILE A 139 -10.02 4.73 -4.32
N ILE A 140 -10.15 5.26 -5.55
CA ILE A 140 -9.92 4.51 -6.78
C ILE A 140 -8.82 5.21 -7.60
N ILE A 141 -7.70 4.55 -7.78
CA ILE A 141 -6.59 5.03 -8.61
C ILE A 141 -6.56 4.12 -9.85
N LYS A 142 -6.81 4.70 -11.02
CA LYS A 142 -6.86 3.96 -12.27
C LYS A 142 -5.46 3.62 -12.79
N ASP A 143 -5.40 2.96 -13.95
CA ASP A 143 -4.14 2.52 -14.58
C ASP A 143 -3.28 3.72 -15.03
N ASN A 144 -1.96 3.52 -15.11
CA ASN A 144 -0.99 4.49 -15.64
C ASN A 144 -0.95 5.84 -14.89
N VAL A 145 -1.34 5.87 -13.60
CA VAL A 145 -1.33 7.09 -12.80
C VAL A 145 0.06 7.32 -12.19
N TRP A 146 0.49 8.59 -12.21
CA TRP A 146 1.65 9.03 -11.45
C TRP A 146 1.24 9.99 -10.34
N ILE A 147 1.54 9.64 -9.08
CA ILE A 147 1.31 10.49 -7.92
C ILE A 147 2.65 11.11 -7.50
N GLY A 148 2.74 12.44 -7.66
CA GLY A 148 3.90 13.24 -7.34
C GLY A 148 4.23 13.27 -5.86
N MET A 149 5.48 13.59 -5.55
CA MET A 149 6.03 13.62 -4.19
C MET A 149 5.20 14.52 -3.25
N SER A 150 5.01 14.05 -2.01
CA SER A 150 4.28 14.77 -0.95
C SER A 150 2.80 15.08 -1.28
N ALA A 151 2.21 14.42 -2.26
CA ALA A 151 0.78 14.52 -2.51
C ALA A 151 -0.03 13.80 -1.42
N ILE A 152 -1.24 14.28 -1.16
CA ILE A 152 -2.19 13.72 -0.19
C ILE A 152 -3.48 13.36 -0.92
N ILE A 153 -3.84 12.07 -0.91
CA ILE A 153 -5.06 11.55 -1.54
C ILE A 153 -6.03 11.15 -0.43
N LEU A 154 -7.17 11.80 -0.39
CA LEU A 154 -8.15 11.62 0.66
C LEU A 154 -9.33 10.76 0.22
N LYS A 155 -10.16 10.39 1.18
CA LYS A 155 -11.36 9.56 0.98
C LYS A 155 -12.28 10.06 -0.13
N GLY A 156 -12.84 9.16 -0.91
CA GLY A 156 -13.82 9.46 -1.96
C GLY A 156 -13.22 9.87 -3.30
N VAL A 157 -11.90 10.00 -3.39
CA VAL A 157 -11.21 10.43 -4.61
C VAL A 157 -11.14 9.31 -5.64
N THR A 158 -11.42 9.65 -6.89
CA THR A 158 -11.13 8.80 -8.05
C THR A 158 -10.13 9.53 -8.95
N ILE A 159 -8.95 8.94 -9.13
CA ILE A 159 -7.91 9.44 -10.05
C ILE A 159 -8.06 8.69 -11.37
N GLY A 160 -8.31 9.44 -12.45
CA GLY A 160 -8.52 8.88 -13.78
C GLY A 160 -7.27 8.23 -14.37
N GLU A 161 -7.47 7.37 -15.36
CA GLU A 161 -6.37 6.70 -16.08
C GLU A 161 -5.41 7.71 -16.71
N GLY A 162 -4.11 7.45 -16.60
CA GLY A 162 -3.04 8.29 -17.15
C GLY A 162 -2.86 9.64 -16.47
N ALA A 163 -3.60 9.93 -15.38
CA ALA A 163 -3.50 11.20 -14.70
C ALA A 163 -2.16 11.36 -13.95
N ILE A 164 -1.71 12.60 -13.85
CA ILE A 164 -0.57 13.00 -13.04
C ILE A 164 -1.08 13.90 -11.92
N VAL A 165 -0.91 13.46 -10.69
CA VAL A 165 -1.14 14.30 -9.51
C VAL A 165 0.16 15.07 -9.22
N ALA A 166 0.09 16.39 -9.22
CA ALA A 166 1.26 17.23 -8.99
C ALA A 166 1.86 17.01 -7.59
N ALA A 167 3.17 17.25 -7.46
CA ALA A 167 3.84 17.21 -6.15
C ALA A 167 3.21 18.21 -5.18
N GLY A 168 3.00 17.78 -3.93
CA GLY A 168 2.39 18.60 -2.89
C GLY A 168 0.89 18.84 -3.03
N ALA A 169 0.22 18.26 -4.04
CA ALA A 169 -1.23 18.41 -4.22
C ALA A 169 -2.01 17.72 -3.10
N VAL A 170 -3.14 18.31 -2.71
CA VAL A 170 -4.16 17.69 -1.86
C VAL A 170 -5.41 17.49 -2.69
N VAL A 171 -5.88 16.23 -2.77
CA VAL A 171 -7.01 15.80 -3.60
C VAL A 171 -8.06 15.12 -2.74
#